data_0dfc3bdea53c6afaca699df2d115aaf6
#
_entry.id   0dfc3bdea53c6afaca699df2d115aaf6
#
_cell.length_a   1.000
_cell.length_b   1.000
_cell.length_c   1.000
_cell.angle_alpha   90.00
_cell.angle_beta   90.00
_cell.angle_gamma   90.00
#
_symmetry.space_group_name_H-M   'P 1'
#
loop_
_entity.id
_entity.type
_entity.pdbx_description
1 polymer ?
#
loop_
_entity_poly.entity_id
_entity_poly.type
_entity_poly.pdbx_seq_one_letter_code
_entity_poly.pdbx_strand_id
1 'polypeptide(L)'
;MKILKFGGTSVGNPERMKKLLDIINPAERQIVVLSAVSGTTNSLVEISNALLKEDKQKGIELIKALQQKYNDFVVELLPEGEFREQGQEVVDYHFNFLLSLANNLFTAIEDKVVLAQGELLSTTLYHVYLKSIGVPSVLLPALDFMKIDEDNEPVIPYTTENLTPLLEAHPDNKLFITQGYICRNSFGEIDNLRRGGSDYTASLLGAAILAEEVQIWTDIDGMHNNDPRVVKGTKPIANLSFDEAAELAYFGAKILHPQSVFPAQKYKIPVRLLNTMEPKAFGTVISTESEKGKIKSIAAKDGITAIKIQSSRMLLAYGFLRKVFEVFERYKTPIDMITTSEVAVSLTVDFTDNLDKIVEELNSFGSVELDRNQTIICVVGDFGAEKHGYAAKVLDSIKHIPVRMISYGGSAYNISLLVNTDDKVEALRSLHNRIFE
;
A
#
# COMPACT_ATOMS: atom_id res chain seq x y z
N MET A 1 -11.12 18.61 10.33
CA MET A 1 -11.85 17.46 9.74
C MET A 1 -10.87 16.28 9.63
N LYS A 2 -11.30 15.05 9.96
CA LYS A 2 -10.48 13.83 9.84
C LYS A 2 -10.85 13.04 8.60
N ILE A 3 -9.88 12.30 8.06
CA ILE A 3 -10.10 11.33 6.99
C ILE A 3 -9.94 9.92 7.60
N LEU A 4 -10.97 9.09 7.48
CA LEU A 4 -10.97 7.72 7.96
C LEU A 4 -11.00 6.77 6.76
N LYS A 5 -9.97 5.97 6.57
CA LYS A 5 -9.96 4.97 5.49
C LYS A 5 -10.11 3.57 6.06
N PHE A 6 -11.04 2.81 5.50
CA PHE A 6 -11.25 1.41 5.85
C PHE A 6 -10.85 0.50 4.69
N GLY A 7 -9.96 -0.45 4.98
CA GLY A 7 -9.49 -1.45 4.02
C GLY A 7 -10.55 -2.52 3.71
N GLY A 8 -10.31 -3.33 2.68
CA GLY A 8 -11.21 -4.40 2.26
C GLY A 8 -11.51 -5.42 3.38
N THR A 9 -10.56 -5.69 4.27
CA THR A 9 -10.79 -6.55 5.45
C THR A 9 -11.74 -5.93 6.45
N SER A 10 -11.70 -4.60 6.61
CA SER A 10 -12.58 -3.85 7.51
C SER A 10 -14.03 -3.79 7.02
N VAL A 11 -14.26 -3.83 5.70
CA VAL A 11 -15.57 -3.88 5.05
C VAL A 11 -15.89 -5.27 4.47
N GLY A 12 -15.17 -6.30 4.90
CA GLY A 12 -15.10 -7.62 4.26
C GLY A 12 -16.39 -8.44 4.26
N ASN A 13 -17.31 -8.14 5.16
CA ASN A 13 -18.64 -8.74 5.22
C ASN A 13 -19.64 -7.76 5.86
N PRO A 14 -20.97 -8.05 5.78
CA PRO A 14 -22.00 -7.17 6.31
C PRO A 14 -21.83 -6.84 7.80
N GLU A 15 -21.45 -7.80 8.63
CA GLU A 15 -21.25 -7.59 10.07
C GLU A 15 -20.12 -6.58 10.34
N ARG A 16 -18.97 -6.73 9.65
CA ARG A 16 -17.86 -5.80 9.77
C ARG A 16 -18.23 -4.41 9.28
N MET A 17 -18.95 -4.33 8.16
CA MET A 17 -19.39 -3.07 7.60
C MET A 17 -20.35 -2.33 8.56
N LYS A 18 -21.25 -3.04 9.26
CA LYS A 18 -22.09 -2.48 10.31
C LYS A 18 -21.28 -1.96 11.50
N LYS A 19 -20.24 -2.70 11.91
CA LYS A 19 -19.35 -2.32 13.03
C LYS A 19 -18.49 -1.08 12.78
N LEU A 20 -18.40 -0.57 11.54
CA LEU A 20 -17.70 0.69 11.29
C LEU A 20 -18.29 1.85 12.09
N LEU A 21 -19.57 1.79 12.45
CA LEU A 21 -20.23 2.79 13.29
C LEU A 21 -19.71 2.84 14.73
N ASP A 22 -19.07 1.78 15.21
CA ASP A 22 -18.42 1.77 16.51
C ASP A 22 -17.12 2.63 16.50
N ILE A 23 -16.62 2.93 15.30
CA ILE A 23 -15.41 3.69 15.06
C ILE A 23 -15.73 5.10 14.55
N ILE A 24 -16.65 5.19 13.61
CA ILE A 24 -17.10 6.44 13.01
C ILE A 24 -17.91 7.22 14.05
N ASN A 25 -17.50 8.45 14.33
CA ASN A 25 -18.27 9.35 15.19
C ASN A 25 -19.18 10.27 14.35
N PRO A 26 -20.49 9.99 14.22
CA PRO A 26 -21.37 10.80 13.38
C PRO A 26 -21.51 12.27 13.84
N ALA A 27 -21.07 12.61 15.04
CA ALA A 27 -21.06 13.98 15.56
C ALA A 27 -19.85 14.80 15.08
N GLU A 28 -18.78 14.16 14.65
CA GLU A 28 -17.58 14.81 14.14
C GLU A 28 -17.61 14.91 12.61
N ARG A 29 -17.14 16.03 12.07
CA ARG A 29 -17.06 16.21 10.62
C ARG A 29 -15.89 15.40 10.04
N GLN A 30 -16.17 14.42 9.18
CA GLN A 30 -15.18 13.47 8.68
C GLN A 30 -15.54 12.93 7.30
N ILE A 31 -14.51 12.53 6.55
CA ILE A 31 -14.67 11.82 5.28
C ILE A 31 -14.23 10.37 5.50
N VAL A 32 -15.11 9.44 5.17
CA VAL A 32 -14.86 8.00 5.22
C VAL A 32 -14.56 7.50 3.81
N VAL A 33 -13.35 6.98 3.63
CA VAL A 33 -12.88 6.37 2.38
C VAL A 33 -13.00 4.87 2.49
N LEU A 34 -13.79 4.24 1.63
CA LEU A 34 -13.95 2.79 1.64
C LEU A 34 -13.25 2.15 0.43
N SER A 35 -12.64 1.01 0.69
CA SER A 35 -12.19 0.07 -0.33
C SER A 35 -13.35 -0.82 -0.79
N ALA A 36 -13.15 -1.58 -1.84
CA ALA A 36 -14.03 -2.67 -2.22
C ALA A 36 -14.16 -3.71 -1.09
N VAL A 37 -15.28 -4.41 -1.03
CA VAL A 37 -15.49 -5.55 -0.13
C VAL A 37 -14.42 -6.62 -0.38
N SER A 38 -13.96 -7.28 0.69
CA SER A 38 -12.87 -8.27 0.60
C SER A 38 -13.12 -9.31 -0.49
N GLY A 39 -12.10 -9.57 -1.30
CA GLY A 39 -12.14 -10.50 -2.44
C GLY A 39 -12.78 -9.95 -3.71
N THR A 40 -13.52 -8.83 -3.65
CA THR A 40 -14.16 -8.24 -4.84
C THR A 40 -13.14 -7.81 -5.88
N THR A 41 -12.08 -7.10 -5.48
CA THR A 41 -11.03 -6.65 -6.41
C THR A 41 -10.39 -7.83 -7.16
N ASN A 42 -10.10 -8.94 -6.46
CA ASN A 42 -9.55 -10.13 -7.10
C ASN A 42 -10.55 -10.73 -8.12
N SER A 43 -11.83 -10.82 -7.75
CA SER A 43 -12.86 -11.31 -8.67
C SER A 43 -13.02 -10.40 -9.90
N LEU A 44 -12.94 -9.08 -9.73
CA LEU A 44 -12.98 -8.13 -10.85
C LEU A 44 -11.75 -8.24 -11.75
N VAL A 45 -10.55 -8.48 -11.18
CA VAL A 45 -9.33 -8.78 -11.94
C VAL A 45 -9.48 -10.08 -12.73
N GLU A 46 -10.06 -11.14 -12.16
CA GLU A 46 -10.32 -12.38 -12.87
C GLU A 46 -11.31 -12.19 -14.03
N ILE A 47 -12.38 -11.41 -13.81
CA ILE A 47 -13.35 -11.04 -14.85
C ILE A 47 -12.64 -10.30 -15.99
N SER A 48 -11.89 -9.25 -15.64
CA SER A 48 -11.17 -8.45 -16.63
C SER A 48 -10.16 -9.28 -17.43
N ASN A 49 -9.39 -10.13 -16.76
CA ASN A 49 -8.44 -11.02 -17.42
C ASN A 49 -9.10 -12.03 -18.37
N ALA A 50 -10.30 -12.53 -18.03
CA ALA A 50 -11.06 -13.40 -18.92
C ALA A 50 -11.52 -12.63 -20.17
N LEU A 51 -12.06 -11.42 -19.98
CA LEU A 51 -12.55 -10.58 -21.08
C LEU A 51 -11.42 -10.07 -21.99
N LEU A 52 -10.26 -9.72 -21.44
CA LEU A 52 -9.07 -9.35 -22.22
C LEU A 52 -8.54 -10.50 -23.09
N LYS A 53 -8.76 -11.76 -22.65
CA LYS A 53 -8.43 -12.97 -23.42
C LYS A 53 -9.55 -13.39 -24.36
N GLU A 54 -10.57 -12.57 -24.54
CA GLU A 54 -11.77 -12.83 -25.36
C GLU A 54 -12.61 -14.04 -24.89
N ASP A 55 -12.38 -14.54 -23.65
CA ASP A 55 -13.18 -15.59 -23.04
C ASP A 55 -14.44 -15.01 -22.40
N LYS A 56 -15.38 -14.61 -23.26
CA LYS A 56 -16.65 -13.96 -22.84
C LYS A 56 -17.49 -14.86 -21.96
N GLN A 57 -17.53 -16.17 -22.26
CA GLN A 57 -18.35 -17.12 -21.49
C GLN A 57 -17.85 -17.17 -20.04
N LYS A 58 -16.53 -17.33 -19.87
CA LYS A 58 -15.91 -17.33 -18.55
C LYS A 58 -16.12 -16.00 -17.81
N GLY A 59 -15.96 -14.87 -18.52
CA GLY A 59 -16.23 -13.54 -17.98
C GLY A 59 -17.66 -13.42 -17.42
N ILE A 60 -18.67 -13.84 -18.20
CA ILE A 60 -20.08 -13.80 -17.80
C ILE A 60 -20.35 -14.73 -16.60
N GLU A 61 -19.77 -15.92 -16.57
CA GLU A 61 -19.88 -16.84 -15.42
C GLU A 61 -19.33 -16.22 -14.13
N LEU A 62 -18.15 -15.60 -14.21
CA LEU A 62 -17.51 -14.92 -13.08
C LEU A 62 -18.34 -13.72 -12.60
N ILE A 63 -18.89 -12.90 -13.52
CA ILE A 63 -19.80 -11.79 -13.21
C ILE A 63 -21.01 -12.29 -12.43
N LYS A 64 -21.69 -13.33 -12.92
CA LYS A 64 -22.87 -13.89 -12.24
C LYS A 64 -22.54 -14.48 -10.86
N ALA A 65 -21.40 -15.14 -10.72
CA ALA A 65 -20.94 -15.66 -9.44
C ALA A 65 -20.67 -14.53 -8.42
N LEU A 66 -20.09 -13.43 -8.87
CA LEU A 66 -19.87 -12.26 -8.02
C LEU A 66 -21.20 -11.56 -7.68
N GLN A 67 -22.14 -11.44 -8.65
CA GLN A 67 -23.47 -10.89 -8.43
C GLN A 67 -24.21 -11.65 -7.32
N GLN A 68 -24.16 -12.99 -7.34
CA GLN A 68 -24.81 -13.81 -6.30
C GLN A 68 -24.24 -13.49 -4.90
N LYS A 69 -22.92 -13.34 -4.77
CA LYS A 69 -22.31 -12.92 -3.49
C LYS A 69 -22.83 -11.57 -3.01
N TYR A 70 -23.03 -10.62 -3.92
CA TYR A 70 -23.54 -9.30 -3.56
C TYR A 70 -25.04 -9.32 -3.24
N ASN A 71 -25.84 -10.19 -3.87
CA ASN A 71 -27.22 -10.42 -3.49
C ASN A 71 -27.32 -10.92 -2.05
N ASP A 72 -26.51 -11.92 -1.70
CA ASP A 72 -26.43 -12.45 -0.33
C ASP A 72 -25.96 -11.36 0.65
N PHE A 73 -24.95 -10.57 0.25
CA PHE A 73 -24.43 -9.46 1.05
C PHE A 73 -25.50 -8.40 1.35
N VAL A 74 -26.35 -8.04 0.37
CA VAL A 74 -27.45 -7.09 0.53
C VAL A 74 -28.49 -7.62 1.51
N VAL A 75 -28.85 -8.90 1.41
CA VAL A 75 -29.84 -9.55 2.32
C VAL A 75 -29.36 -9.49 3.78
N GLU A 76 -28.06 -9.69 4.02
CA GLU A 76 -27.48 -9.63 5.37
C GLU A 76 -27.22 -8.19 5.86
N LEU A 77 -26.88 -7.26 4.95
CA LEU A 77 -26.54 -5.88 5.31
C LEU A 77 -27.79 -5.07 5.64
N LEU A 78 -28.83 -5.18 4.81
CA LEU A 78 -30.00 -4.28 4.81
C LEU A 78 -31.25 -4.94 5.38
N PRO A 79 -32.05 -4.19 6.16
CA PRO A 79 -33.33 -4.68 6.65
C PRO A 79 -34.32 -4.96 5.50
N GLU A 80 -35.28 -5.83 5.73
CA GLU A 80 -36.35 -6.08 4.75
C GLU A 80 -37.16 -4.81 4.45
N GLY A 81 -37.66 -4.71 3.20
CA GLY A 81 -38.43 -3.59 2.70
C GLY A 81 -37.60 -2.66 1.79
N GLU A 82 -38.01 -1.40 1.75
CA GLU A 82 -37.50 -0.39 0.79
C GLU A 82 -35.97 -0.32 0.69
N PHE A 83 -35.27 -0.36 1.81
CA PHE A 83 -33.81 -0.25 1.77
C PHE A 83 -33.11 -1.50 1.18
N ARG A 84 -33.71 -2.70 1.38
CA ARG A 84 -33.18 -3.91 0.72
C ARG A 84 -33.44 -3.85 -0.78
N GLU A 85 -34.62 -3.34 -1.20
CA GLU A 85 -34.91 -3.12 -2.62
C GLU A 85 -33.93 -2.12 -3.25
N GLN A 86 -33.67 -0.98 -2.58
CA GLN A 86 -32.67 -0.02 -3.03
C GLN A 86 -31.25 -0.66 -3.13
N GLY A 87 -30.86 -1.48 -2.16
CA GLY A 87 -29.59 -2.22 -2.21
C GLY A 87 -29.54 -3.20 -3.38
N GLN A 88 -30.64 -3.89 -3.68
CA GLN A 88 -30.71 -4.79 -4.82
C GLN A 88 -30.66 -4.04 -6.15
N GLU A 89 -31.32 -2.89 -6.27
CA GLU A 89 -31.23 -2.01 -7.45
C GLU A 89 -29.78 -1.57 -7.71
N VAL A 90 -29.02 -1.24 -6.66
CA VAL A 90 -27.59 -0.91 -6.77
C VAL A 90 -26.81 -2.09 -7.34
N VAL A 91 -27.02 -3.30 -6.81
CA VAL A 91 -26.34 -4.51 -7.31
C VAL A 91 -26.73 -4.76 -8.77
N ASP A 92 -28.00 -4.74 -9.09
CA ASP A 92 -28.48 -5.00 -10.45
C ASP A 92 -27.94 -3.97 -11.46
N TYR A 93 -27.89 -2.70 -11.10
CA TYR A 93 -27.30 -1.65 -11.94
C TYR A 93 -25.83 -1.95 -12.29
N HIS A 94 -25.00 -2.22 -11.28
CA HIS A 94 -23.57 -2.45 -11.50
C HIS A 94 -23.30 -3.76 -12.23
N PHE A 95 -24.04 -4.82 -11.95
CA PHE A 95 -23.82 -6.11 -12.60
C PHE A 95 -24.39 -6.16 -14.02
N ASN A 96 -25.54 -5.49 -14.29
CA ASN A 96 -26.01 -5.31 -15.66
C ASN A 96 -25.02 -4.49 -16.50
N PHE A 97 -24.39 -3.49 -15.90
CA PHE A 97 -23.33 -2.73 -16.54
C PHE A 97 -22.11 -3.61 -16.87
N LEU A 98 -21.63 -4.41 -15.92
CA LEU A 98 -20.53 -5.38 -16.16
C LEU A 98 -20.89 -6.39 -17.28
N LEU A 99 -22.11 -6.91 -17.30
CA LEU A 99 -22.59 -7.80 -18.37
C LEU A 99 -22.63 -7.08 -19.72
N SER A 100 -22.98 -5.79 -19.76
CA SER A 100 -22.95 -5.01 -20.99
C SER A 100 -21.53 -4.86 -21.55
N LEU A 101 -20.54 -4.62 -20.68
CA LEU A 101 -19.11 -4.55 -21.08
C LEU A 101 -18.64 -5.92 -21.62
N ALA A 102 -19.02 -7.03 -21.01
CA ALA A 102 -18.66 -8.36 -21.47
C ALA A 102 -19.20 -8.70 -22.86
N ASN A 103 -20.26 -8.06 -23.31
CA ASN A 103 -20.87 -8.27 -24.63
C ASN A 103 -20.28 -7.39 -25.73
N ASN A 104 -19.51 -6.36 -25.36
CA ASN A 104 -18.89 -5.40 -26.28
C ASN A 104 -17.39 -5.68 -26.48
N LEU A 105 -16.72 -4.80 -27.22
CA LEU A 105 -15.26 -4.79 -27.31
C LEU A 105 -14.69 -4.43 -25.93
N PHE A 106 -13.72 -5.25 -25.47
CA PHE A 106 -13.09 -5.07 -24.17
C PHE A 106 -11.62 -4.75 -24.33
N THR A 107 -11.18 -3.65 -23.78
CA THR A 107 -9.83 -3.12 -23.89
C THR A 107 -9.26 -2.78 -22.50
N ALA A 108 -8.04 -2.21 -22.48
CA ALA A 108 -7.44 -1.72 -21.24
C ALA A 108 -8.21 -0.55 -20.58
N ILE A 109 -9.08 0.13 -21.33
CA ILE A 109 -9.95 1.18 -20.78
C ILE A 109 -11.08 0.52 -19.96
N GLU A 110 -11.76 -0.46 -20.56
CA GLU A 110 -12.82 -1.20 -19.87
C GLU A 110 -12.29 -1.97 -18.64
N ASP A 111 -11.02 -2.44 -18.66
CA ASP A 111 -10.36 -3.01 -17.47
C ASP A 111 -10.46 -2.07 -16.27
N LYS A 112 -10.10 -0.79 -16.43
CA LYS A 112 -10.16 0.20 -15.35
C LYS A 112 -11.60 0.44 -14.86
N VAL A 113 -12.54 0.46 -15.79
CA VAL A 113 -13.98 0.63 -15.48
C VAL A 113 -14.50 -0.57 -14.70
N VAL A 114 -14.13 -1.79 -15.05
CA VAL A 114 -14.49 -3.00 -14.30
C VAL A 114 -13.93 -2.96 -12.90
N LEU A 115 -12.64 -2.64 -12.74
CA LEU A 115 -12.00 -2.58 -11.41
C LEU A 115 -12.65 -1.54 -10.49
N ALA A 116 -13.13 -0.42 -11.04
CA ALA A 116 -13.78 0.63 -10.25
C ALA A 116 -15.12 0.19 -9.62
N GLN A 117 -15.77 -0.85 -10.16
CA GLN A 117 -17.10 -1.26 -9.67
C GLN A 117 -17.07 -1.74 -8.21
N GLY A 118 -15.93 -2.24 -7.72
CA GLY A 118 -15.81 -2.71 -6.35
C GLY A 118 -16.01 -1.61 -5.31
N GLU A 119 -15.34 -0.49 -5.47
CA GLU A 119 -15.45 0.67 -4.58
C GLU A 119 -16.79 1.39 -4.74
N LEU A 120 -17.31 1.48 -5.96
CA LEU A 120 -18.64 2.05 -6.24
C LEU A 120 -19.74 1.25 -5.53
N LEU A 121 -19.70 -0.08 -5.62
CA LEU A 121 -20.64 -0.97 -4.92
C LEU A 121 -20.54 -0.80 -3.40
N SER A 122 -19.36 -0.93 -2.83
CA SER A 122 -19.17 -0.92 -1.37
C SER A 122 -19.62 0.38 -0.73
N THR A 123 -19.29 1.52 -1.33
CA THR A 123 -19.65 2.84 -0.80
C THR A 123 -21.12 3.14 -0.93
N THR A 124 -21.73 2.78 -2.06
CA THR A 124 -23.17 3.00 -2.27
C THR A 124 -24.00 2.12 -1.34
N LEU A 125 -23.65 0.84 -1.19
CA LEU A 125 -24.34 -0.05 -0.24
C LEU A 125 -24.18 0.40 1.21
N TYR A 126 -23.00 0.89 1.59
CA TYR A 126 -22.79 1.44 2.93
C TYR A 126 -23.63 2.70 3.15
N HIS A 127 -23.73 3.58 2.17
CA HIS A 127 -24.58 4.77 2.23
C HIS A 127 -26.08 4.42 2.37
N VAL A 128 -26.56 3.40 1.65
CA VAL A 128 -27.93 2.88 1.80
C VAL A 128 -28.14 2.31 3.21
N TYR A 129 -27.15 1.57 3.74
CA TYR A 129 -27.20 1.06 5.11
C TYR A 129 -27.30 2.19 6.14
N LEU A 130 -26.46 3.24 6.03
CA LEU A 130 -26.52 4.40 6.93
C LEU A 130 -27.91 5.07 6.92
N LYS A 131 -28.49 5.22 5.73
CA LYS A 131 -29.88 5.73 5.58
C LYS A 131 -30.88 4.83 6.28
N SER A 132 -30.74 3.50 6.17
CA SER A 132 -31.69 2.53 6.76
C SER A 132 -31.75 2.59 8.29
N ILE A 133 -30.69 3.07 8.92
CA ILE A 133 -30.61 3.24 10.38
C ILE A 133 -30.70 4.70 10.83
N GLY A 134 -31.06 5.61 9.92
CA GLY A 134 -31.29 7.02 10.23
C GLY A 134 -29.99 7.84 10.48
N VAL A 135 -28.84 7.38 10.04
CA VAL A 135 -27.57 8.13 10.16
C VAL A 135 -27.38 9.02 8.93
N PRO A 136 -27.45 10.37 9.09
CA PRO A 136 -27.25 11.30 7.99
C PRO A 136 -25.85 11.18 7.40
N SER A 137 -25.75 10.96 6.09
CA SER A 137 -24.49 10.89 5.36
C SER A 137 -24.65 11.41 3.94
N VAL A 138 -23.53 11.87 3.36
CA VAL A 138 -23.47 12.32 1.96
C VAL A 138 -22.50 11.41 1.21
N LEU A 139 -22.93 10.82 0.11
CA LEU A 139 -22.05 10.09 -0.80
C LEU A 139 -21.41 11.08 -1.77
N LEU A 140 -20.08 11.16 -1.72
CA LEU A 140 -19.26 12.01 -2.60
C LEU A 140 -18.60 11.11 -3.66
N PRO A 141 -18.99 11.19 -4.95
CA PRO A 141 -18.36 10.40 -5.99
C PRO A 141 -16.90 10.81 -6.20
N ALA A 142 -15.95 9.92 -5.97
CA ALA A 142 -14.52 10.21 -6.12
C ALA A 142 -14.16 10.67 -7.55
N LEU A 143 -14.89 10.18 -8.55
CA LEU A 143 -14.71 10.57 -9.96
C LEU A 143 -15.03 12.04 -10.26
N ASP A 144 -15.67 12.76 -9.32
CA ASP A 144 -15.97 14.18 -9.50
C ASP A 144 -14.79 15.08 -9.09
N PHE A 145 -13.88 14.58 -8.23
CA PHE A 145 -12.80 15.37 -7.67
C PHE A 145 -11.41 14.69 -7.68
N MET A 146 -11.32 13.38 -7.97
CA MET A 146 -10.03 12.68 -8.05
C MET A 146 -9.56 12.60 -9.49
N LYS A 147 -8.35 13.11 -9.76
CA LYS A 147 -7.75 13.13 -11.10
C LYS A 147 -6.25 12.86 -11.04
N ILE A 148 -5.74 12.13 -12.04
CA ILE A 148 -4.31 11.98 -12.34
C ILE A 148 -3.97 12.69 -13.66
N ASP A 149 -2.72 13.13 -13.79
CA ASP A 149 -2.18 13.75 -15.00
C ASP A 149 -1.65 12.72 -16.02
N GLU A 150 -0.94 13.19 -17.03
CA GLU A 150 -0.35 12.36 -18.10
C GLU A 150 0.76 11.44 -17.61
N ASP A 151 1.44 11.82 -16.53
CA ASP A 151 2.48 11.00 -15.85
C ASP A 151 1.88 10.03 -14.84
N ASN A 152 0.55 10.00 -14.71
CA ASN A 152 -0.23 9.26 -13.73
C ASN A 152 -0.02 9.73 -12.28
N GLU A 153 0.37 10.99 -12.08
CA GLU A 153 0.51 11.60 -10.77
C GLU A 153 -0.79 12.31 -10.37
N PRO A 154 -1.22 12.18 -9.09
CA PRO A 154 -2.45 12.84 -8.61
C PRO A 154 -2.35 14.36 -8.61
N VAL A 155 -3.40 15.01 -9.09
CA VAL A 155 -3.49 16.48 -9.20
C VAL A 155 -4.20 17.04 -7.97
N ILE A 156 -3.47 17.26 -6.85
CA ILE A 156 -4.03 17.77 -5.58
C ILE A 156 -4.80 19.09 -5.75
N PRO A 157 -4.32 20.10 -6.51
CA PRO A 157 -5.10 21.33 -6.74
C PRO A 157 -6.49 21.04 -7.33
N TYR A 158 -6.59 20.15 -8.32
CA TYR A 158 -7.87 19.74 -8.90
C TYR A 158 -8.78 19.11 -7.85
N THR A 159 -8.22 18.22 -6.99
CA THR A 159 -8.98 17.62 -5.90
C THR A 159 -9.51 18.70 -4.95
N THR A 160 -8.69 19.68 -4.56
CA THR A 160 -9.10 20.78 -3.68
C THR A 160 -10.22 21.61 -4.30
N GLU A 161 -10.07 22.04 -5.56
CA GLU A 161 -11.02 22.89 -6.27
C GLU A 161 -12.39 22.23 -6.45
N ASN A 162 -12.43 20.90 -6.64
CA ASN A 162 -13.69 20.17 -6.87
C ASN A 162 -14.30 19.57 -5.61
N LEU A 163 -13.51 19.21 -4.60
CA LEU A 163 -14.02 18.66 -3.34
C LEU A 163 -14.56 19.74 -2.40
N THR A 164 -13.91 20.89 -2.33
CA THR A 164 -14.31 21.97 -1.39
C THR A 164 -15.75 22.42 -1.59
N PRO A 165 -16.22 22.72 -2.81
CA PRO A 165 -17.61 23.09 -3.03
C PRO A 165 -18.62 22.00 -2.65
N LEU A 166 -18.27 20.73 -2.86
CA LEU A 166 -19.13 19.60 -2.46
C LEU A 166 -19.28 19.51 -0.94
N LEU A 167 -18.23 19.80 -0.19
CA LEU A 167 -18.30 19.83 1.27
C LEU A 167 -19.07 21.07 1.76
N GLU A 168 -18.92 22.22 1.12
CA GLU A 168 -19.62 23.46 1.43
C GLU A 168 -21.11 23.41 1.12
N ALA A 169 -21.52 22.66 0.09
CA ALA A 169 -22.93 22.43 -0.24
C ALA A 169 -23.68 21.66 0.87
N HIS A 170 -22.97 21.03 1.80
CA HIS A 170 -23.52 20.24 2.89
C HIS A 170 -22.96 20.66 4.25
N PRO A 171 -23.19 21.92 4.70
CA PRO A 171 -22.56 22.47 5.90
C PRO A 171 -23.01 21.76 7.19
N ASP A 172 -24.23 21.27 7.25
CA ASP A 172 -24.81 20.60 8.41
C ASP A 172 -24.45 19.12 8.51
N ASN A 173 -24.04 18.52 7.40
CA ASN A 173 -23.63 17.11 7.37
C ASN A 173 -22.24 16.94 8.01
N LYS A 174 -22.14 15.88 8.82
CA LYS A 174 -20.89 15.53 9.53
C LYS A 174 -20.19 14.35 8.86
N LEU A 175 -20.92 13.46 8.23
CA LEU A 175 -20.40 12.22 7.67
C LEU A 175 -20.47 12.24 6.14
N PHE A 176 -19.33 12.14 5.51
CA PHE A 176 -19.16 12.02 4.07
C PHE A 176 -18.55 10.66 3.72
N ILE A 177 -19.08 9.98 2.71
CA ILE A 177 -18.59 8.67 2.25
C ILE A 177 -18.04 8.85 0.84
N THR A 178 -16.88 8.28 0.56
CA THR A 178 -16.31 8.31 -0.80
C THR A 178 -15.55 7.02 -1.12
N GLN A 179 -15.34 6.80 -2.41
CA GLN A 179 -14.56 5.69 -2.94
C GLN A 179 -13.06 5.94 -2.73
N GLY A 180 -12.34 4.90 -2.32
CA GLY A 180 -10.90 4.84 -2.48
C GLY A 180 -10.49 4.41 -3.88
N TYR A 181 -9.21 4.41 -4.19
CA TYR A 181 -8.59 3.80 -5.36
C TYR A 181 -8.93 4.43 -6.71
N ILE A 182 -10.17 4.81 -6.99
CA ILE A 182 -10.64 5.26 -8.31
C ILE A 182 -10.40 6.76 -8.54
N CYS A 183 -10.13 7.12 -9.79
CA CYS A 183 -9.92 8.50 -10.23
C CYS A 183 -10.26 8.66 -11.72
N ARG A 184 -10.14 9.87 -12.24
CA ARG A 184 -10.10 10.11 -13.70
C ARG A 184 -8.66 10.31 -14.17
N ASN A 185 -8.37 9.88 -15.38
CA ASN A 185 -7.10 10.19 -16.05
C ASN A 185 -7.13 11.60 -16.70
N SER A 186 -6.06 11.98 -17.37
CA SER A 186 -5.96 13.28 -18.07
C SER A 186 -7.02 13.47 -19.15
N PHE A 187 -7.54 12.39 -19.74
CA PHE A 187 -8.60 12.40 -20.76
C PHE A 187 -10.01 12.43 -20.17
N GLY A 188 -10.15 12.34 -18.84
CA GLY A 188 -11.43 12.30 -18.15
C GLY A 188 -12.05 10.88 -18.06
N GLU A 189 -11.36 9.85 -18.51
CA GLU A 189 -11.78 8.46 -18.41
C GLU A 189 -11.57 7.91 -17.00
N ILE A 190 -12.30 6.85 -16.63
CA ILE A 190 -12.10 6.15 -15.35
C ILE A 190 -10.75 5.47 -15.36
N ASP A 191 -9.97 5.73 -14.34
CA ASP A 191 -8.70 5.09 -14.04
C ASP A 191 -8.59 4.83 -12.54
N ASN A 192 -7.44 4.36 -12.10
CA ASN A 192 -7.20 4.05 -10.70
C ASN A 192 -5.81 4.53 -10.25
N LEU A 193 -5.72 4.83 -8.95
CA LEU A 193 -4.46 5.09 -8.27
C LEU A 193 -3.69 3.77 -8.16
N ARG A 194 -2.54 3.66 -8.80
CA ARG A 194 -1.81 2.40 -9.00
C ARG A 194 -1.46 1.73 -7.66
N ARG A 195 -0.49 2.24 -6.92
CA ARG A 195 0.01 1.64 -5.68
C ARG A 195 -0.55 2.35 -4.45
N GLY A 196 -0.86 1.57 -3.41
CA GLY A 196 -1.45 2.11 -2.18
C GLY A 196 -2.94 2.44 -2.27
N GLY A 197 -3.53 2.43 -3.47
CA GLY A 197 -4.96 2.50 -3.74
C GLY A 197 -5.75 3.44 -2.81
N SER A 198 -6.60 2.87 -1.97
CA SER A 198 -7.47 3.64 -1.06
C SER A 198 -6.71 4.37 0.05
N ASP A 199 -5.52 3.89 0.50
CA ASP A 199 -4.68 4.61 1.46
C ASP A 199 -4.14 5.89 0.83
N TYR A 200 -3.79 5.80 -0.47
CA TYR A 200 -3.34 6.96 -1.22
C TYR A 200 -4.46 7.99 -1.39
N THR A 201 -5.69 7.53 -1.72
CA THR A 201 -6.87 8.40 -1.73
C THR A 201 -7.03 9.15 -0.42
N ALA A 202 -6.96 8.46 0.72
CA ALA A 202 -7.11 9.10 2.04
C ALA A 202 -6.05 10.17 2.29
N SER A 203 -4.80 9.93 1.93
CA SER A 203 -3.70 10.91 2.06
C SER A 203 -3.87 12.10 1.12
N LEU A 204 -4.34 11.86 -0.11
CA LEU A 204 -4.64 12.92 -1.08
C LEU A 204 -5.77 13.82 -0.61
N LEU A 205 -6.86 13.23 -0.09
CA LEU A 205 -7.96 13.98 0.51
C LEU A 205 -7.49 14.77 1.74
N GLY A 206 -6.68 14.13 2.58
CA GLY A 206 -6.05 14.82 3.72
C GLY A 206 -5.28 16.05 3.28
N ALA A 207 -4.44 15.92 2.26
CA ALA A 207 -3.67 17.02 1.69
C ALA A 207 -4.57 18.11 1.06
N ALA A 208 -5.61 17.71 0.32
CA ALA A 208 -6.50 18.63 -0.38
C ALA A 208 -7.30 19.55 0.56
N ILE A 209 -7.72 19.03 1.72
CA ILE A 209 -8.52 19.79 2.71
C ILE A 209 -7.73 20.23 3.95
N LEU A 210 -6.42 19.98 4.00
CA LEU A 210 -5.57 20.20 5.16
C LEU A 210 -6.16 19.57 6.42
N ALA A 211 -6.40 18.25 6.35
CA ALA A 211 -7.04 17.50 7.41
C ALA A 211 -6.22 17.51 8.72
N GLU A 212 -6.90 17.37 9.84
CA GLU A 212 -6.25 17.25 11.16
C GLU A 212 -5.45 15.96 11.30
N GLU A 213 -5.98 14.87 10.75
CA GLU A 213 -5.39 13.54 10.81
C GLU A 213 -5.98 12.66 9.69
N VAL A 214 -5.15 11.79 9.12
CA VAL A 214 -5.58 10.68 8.26
C VAL A 214 -5.46 9.39 9.05
N GLN A 215 -6.55 8.66 9.22
CA GLN A 215 -6.62 7.39 9.92
C GLN A 215 -6.74 6.25 8.91
N ILE A 216 -5.81 5.30 8.96
CA ILE A 216 -5.83 4.09 8.14
C ILE A 216 -6.18 2.92 9.05
N TRP A 217 -7.42 2.44 8.90
CA TRP A 217 -7.99 1.34 9.66
C TRP A 217 -7.77 0.02 8.90
N THR A 218 -7.11 -0.92 9.55
CA THR A 218 -6.74 -2.23 9.03
C THR A 218 -7.02 -3.32 10.07
N ASP A 219 -6.51 -4.54 9.87
CA ASP A 219 -6.66 -5.69 10.78
C ASP A 219 -5.46 -5.90 11.72
N ILE A 220 -4.57 -4.91 11.80
CA ILE A 220 -3.39 -4.93 12.67
C ILE A 220 -3.32 -3.67 13.53
N ASP A 221 -2.76 -3.80 14.73
CA ASP A 221 -2.71 -2.78 15.77
C ASP A 221 -1.58 -1.74 15.59
N GLY A 222 -1.08 -1.57 14.38
CA GLY A 222 0.00 -0.66 14.02
C GLY A 222 1.26 -1.35 13.53
N MET A 223 2.33 -0.58 13.36
CA MET A 223 3.66 -1.12 13.06
C MET A 223 4.33 -1.65 14.33
N HIS A 224 4.95 -2.81 14.25
CA HIS A 224 5.64 -3.45 15.37
C HIS A 224 7.15 -3.28 15.27
N ASN A 225 7.82 -3.38 16.42
CA ASN A 225 9.27 -3.32 16.51
C ASN A 225 9.98 -4.55 15.90
N ASN A 226 9.23 -5.62 15.56
CA ASN A 226 9.68 -6.77 14.77
C ASN A 226 8.44 -7.52 14.23
N ASP A 227 8.63 -8.53 13.40
CA ASP A 227 7.53 -9.37 12.88
C ASP A 227 6.96 -10.27 13.99
N PRO A 228 5.70 -10.06 14.44
CA PRO A 228 5.09 -10.85 15.52
C PRO A 228 4.87 -12.32 15.16
N ARG A 229 4.92 -12.67 13.86
CA ARG A 229 4.81 -14.07 13.40
C ARG A 229 6.11 -14.84 13.61
N VAL A 230 7.24 -14.14 13.74
CA VAL A 230 8.59 -14.73 13.86
C VAL A 230 9.16 -14.57 15.26
N VAL A 231 8.91 -13.42 15.89
CA VAL A 231 9.46 -13.05 17.20
C VAL A 231 8.32 -12.86 18.19
N LYS A 232 8.41 -13.57 19.32
CA LYS A 232 7.47 -13.39 20.43
C LYS A 232 7.82 -12.13 21.23
N GLY A 233 6.82 -11.46 21.77
CA GLY A 233 7.05 -10.29 22.65
C GLY A 233 7.26 -8.99 21.89
N THR A 234 7.00 -8.95 20.59
CA THR A 234 6.99 -7.69 19.82
C THR A 234 5.98 -6.70 20.38
N LYS A 235 6.28 -5.42 20.23
CA LYS A 235 5.44 -4.32 20.72
C LYS A 235 5.07 -3.39 19.58
N PRO A 236 3.83 -2.86 19.56
CA PRO A 236 3.47 -1.77 18.66
C PRO A 236 4.35 -0.55 18.91
N ILE A 237 4.70 0.12 17.81
CA ILE A 237 5.47 1.37 17.84
C ILE A 237 4.47 2.53 17.90
N ALA A 238 4.52 3.33 18.97
CA ALA A 238 3.60 4.44 19.13
C ALA A 238 3.81 5.56 18.10
N ASN A 239 5.07 5.91 17.82
CA ASN A 239 5.41 7.04 16.95
C ASN A 239 6.56 6.70 15.99
N LEU A 240 6.36 7.03 14.71
CA LEU A 240 7.36 6.97 13.64
C LEU A 240 7.43 8.30 12.91
N SER A 241 8.61 8.65 12.39
CA SER A 241 8.69 9.65 11.33
C SER A 241 8.19 9.07 10.00
N PHE A 242 7.85 9.93 9.04
CA PHE A 242 7.51 9.48 7.68
C PHE A 242 8.64 8.71 7.02
N ASP A 243 9.88 9.12 7.26
CA ASP A 243 11.07 8.45 6.69
C ASP A 243 11.28 7.08 7.32
N GLU A 244 11.16 6.93 8.66
CA GLU A 244 11.20 5.63 9.34
C GLU A 244 10.07 4.70 8.87
N ALA A 245 8.85 5.24 8.69
CA ALA A 245 7.71 4.46 8.20
C ALA A 245 7.90 4.01 6.74
N ALA A 246 8.51 4.85 5.89
CA ALA A 246 8.83 4.51 4.50
C ALA A 246 9.86 3.36 4.42
N GLU A 247 10.91 3.39 5.25
CA GLU A 247 11.89 2.31 5.33
C GLU A 247 11.23 0.98 5.76
N LEU A 248 10.41 1.01 6.80
CA LEU A 248 9.68 -0.19 7.26
C LEU A 248 8.74 -0.75 6.20
N ALA A 249 8.00 0.12 5.52
CA ALA A 249 7.06 -0.28 4.49
C ALA A 249 7.76 -0.89 3.27
N TYR A 250 8.94 -0.41 2.91
CA TYR A 250 9.73 -0.94 1.80
C TYR A 250 10.33 -2.31 2.11
N PHE A 251 10.84 -2.52 3.32
CA PHE A 251 11.58 -3.71 3.72
C PHE A 251 10.75 -4.79 4.44
N GLY A 252 9.42 -4.74 4.41
CA GLY A 252 8.64 -5.90 4.84
C GLY A 252 7.37 -5.65 5.64
N ALA A 253 7.18 -4.48 6.21
CA ALA A 253 5.90 -4.14 6.81
C ALA A 253 4.89 -3.81 5.70
N LYS A 254 4.28 -4.84 5.11
CA LYS A 254 3.27 -4.69 4.01
C LYS A 254 1.96 -4.00 4.47
N ILE A 255 2.02 -3.20 5.53
CA ILE A 255 0.87 -2.53 6.13
C ILE A 255 0.51 -1.28 5.32
N LEU A 256 1.51 -0.60 4.77
CA LEU A 256 1.38 0.69 4.13
C LEU A 256 2.34 0.75 2.93
N HIS A 257 1.89 1.31 1.81
CA HIS A 257 2.80 1.58 0.70
C HIS A 257 3.47 2.94 0.92
N PRO A 258 4.82 3.09 0.80
CA PRO A 258 5.50 4.37 1.06
C PRO A 258 4.90 5.55 0.30
N GLN A 259 4.56 5.36 -0.98
CA GLN A 259 3.95 6.42 -1.80
C GLN A 259 2.58 6.86 -1.30
N SER A 260 1.82 5.98 -0.61
CA SER A 260 0.47 6.33 -0.16
C SER A 260 0.46 7.37 0.95
N VAL A 261 1.56 7.58 1.67
CA VAL A 261 1.66 8.59 2.73
C VAL A 261 2.39 9.86 2.29
N PHE A 262 2.98 9.87 1.10
CA PHE A 262 3.74 11.01 0.60
C PHE A 262 2.93 12.33 0.56
N PRO A 263 1.64 12.38 0.14
CA PRO A 263 0.85 13.61 0.24
C PRO A 263 0.71 14.11 1.68
N ALA A 264 0.44 13.22 2.63
CA ALA A 264 0.34 13.59 4.04
C ALA A 264 1.68 14.10 4.58
N GLN A 265 2.80 13.47 4.21
CA GLN A 265 4.15 13.95 4.55
C GLN A 265 4.40 15.37 4.01
N LYS A 266 4.11 15.62 2.72
CA LYS A 266 4.32 16.91 2.06
C LYS A 266 3.54 18.03 2.74
N TYR A 267 2.33 17.76 3.20
CA TYR A 267 1.45 18.73 3.86
C TYR A 267 1.52 18.65 5.40
N LYS A 268 2.42 17.82 5.95
CA LYS A 268 2.66 17.63 7.40
C LYS A 268 1.41 17.18 8.17
N ILE A 269 0.59 16.36 7.55
CA ILE A 269 -0.63 15.83 8.14
C ILE A 269 -0.29 14.50 8.80
N PRO A 270 -0.56 14.29 10.10
CA PRO A 270 -0.29 13.03 10.76
C PRO A 270 -1.14 11.91 10.18
N VAL A 271 -0.54 10.74 10.00
CA VAL A 271 -1.22 9.51 9.58
C VAL A 271 -1.20 8.54 10.76
N ARG A 272 -2.35 7.98 11.12
CA ARG A 272 -2.47 7.01 12.19
C ARG A 272 -2.92 5.66 11.64
N LEU A 273 -2.17 4.61 11.96
CA LEU A 273 -2.53 3.23 11.67
C LEU A 273 -3.29 2.64 12.86
N LEU A 274 -4.47 2.07 12.60
CA LEU A 274 -5.38 1.63 13.65
C LEU A 274 -5.98 0.27 13.31
N ASN A 275 -6.35 -0.49 14.35
CA ASN A 275 -6.97 -1.81 14.20
C ASN A 275 -8.50 -1.71 14.27
N THR A 276 -9.17 -2.13 13.19
CA THR A 276 -10.65 -2.17 13.13
C THR A 276 -11.22 -3.17 14.14
N MET A 277 -10.48 -4.24 14.48
CA MET A 277 -10.93 -5.26 15.43
C MET A 277 -10.66 -4.88 16.88
N GLU A 278 -9.74 -3.92 17.11
CA GLU A 278 -9.37 -3.39 18.42
C GLU A 278 -9.35 -1.85 18.40
N PRO A 279 -10.51 -1.18 18.24
CA PRO A 279 -10.57 0.27 18.02
C PRO A 279 -10.00 1.11 19.19
N LYS A 280 -9.84 0.51 20.36
CA LYS A 280 -9.24 1.15 21.54
C LYS A 280 -7.72 1.09 21.57
N ALA A 281 -7.08 0.29 20.71
CA ALA A 281 -5.63 0.24 20.59
C ALA A 281 -5.11 1.60 20.09
N PHE A 282 -4.00 2.06 20.65
CA PHE A 282 -3.42 3.37 20.31
C PHE A 282 -2.97 3.43 18.84
N GLY A 283 -2.51 2.30 18.29
CA GLY A 283 -1.97 2.20 16.95
C GLY A 283 -0.59 2.85 16.82
N THR A 284 -0.24 3.22 15.58
CA THR A 284 1.02 3.91 15.27
C THR A 284 0.71 5.27 14.64
N VAL A 285 1.26 6.35 15.21
CA VAL A 285 1.23 7.69 14.62
C VAL A 285 2.48 7.90 13.76
N ILE A 286 2.27 8.27 12.50
CA ILE A 286 3.32 8.66 11.55
C ILE A 286 3.22 10.16 11.34
N SER A 287 4.27 10.90 11.69
CA SER A 287 4.27 12.35 11.60
C SER A 287 5.67 12.90 11.28
N THR A 288 5.81 14.21 11.21
CA THR A 288 7.12 14.87 11.09
C THR A 288 7.93 14.83 12.39
N GLU A 289 7.27 14.54 13.51
CA GLU A 289 7.89 14.46 14.82
C GLU A 289 8.04 13.01 15.26
N SER A 290 9.26 12.57 15.49
CA SER A 290 9.60 11.26 16.04
C SER A 290 10.66 11.39 17.11
N GLU A 291 10.68 10.45 18.05
CA GLU A 291 11.76 10.35 19.03
C GLU A 291 13.10 10.08 18.33
N LYS A 292 14.02 11.01 18.48
CA LYS A 292 15.35 10.93 17.85
C LYS A 292 16.26 9.96 18.60
N GLY A 293 17.16 9.32 17.84
CA GLY A 293 18.26 8.54 18.41
C GLY A 293 17.84 7.20 19.03
N LYS A 294 16.84 6.54 18.47
CA LYS A 294 16.43 5.19 18.90
C LYS A 294 16.27 4.29 17.70
N ILE A 295 16.60 3.02 17.86
CA ILE A 295 16.18 1.96 16.95
C ILE A 295 14.69 1.72 17.23
N LYS A 296 13.88 1.72 16.18
CA LYS A 296 12.42 1.60 16.27
C LYS A 296 11.94 0.20 15.91
N SER A 297 12.52 -0.38 14.85
CA SER A 297 12.02 -1.64 14.31
C SER A 297 13.08 -2.42 13.53
N ILE A 298 12.76 -3.69 13.32
CA ILE A 298 13.49 -4.60 12.45
C ILE A 298 12.48 -5.21 11.49
N ALA A 299 12.74 -5.07 10.20
CA ALA A 299 11.91 -5.66 9.14
C ALA A 299 12.75 -6.62 8.29
N ALA A 300 12.09 -7.53 7.57
CA ALA A 300 12.77 -8.45 6.67
C ALA A 300 12.01 -8.60 5.36
N LYS A 301 12.75 -8.62 4.24
CA LYS A 301 12.25 -8.80 2.88
C LYS A 301 12.90 -10.02 2.26
N ASP A 302 12.10 -11.06 2.02
CA ASP A 302 12.53 -12.31 1.39
C ASP A 302 12.50 -12.23 -0.14
N GLY A 303 12.98 -13.29 -0.80
CA GLY A 303 12.93 -13.42 -2.25
C GLY A 303 14.01 -12.61 -2.97
N ILE A 304 15.06 -12.24 -2.27
CA ILE A 304 16.14 -11.42 -2.79
C ILE A 304 17.16 -12.28 -3.54
N THR A 305 17.60 -11.78 -4.68
CA THR A 305 18.76 -12.31 -5.41
C THR A 305 19.87 -11.25 -5.42
N ALA A 306 21.05 -11.62 -4.89
CA ALA A 306 22.24 -10.79 -5.02
C ALA A 306 22.96 -11.09 -6.34
N ILE A 307 23.38 -10.04 -7.01
CA ILE A 307 24.12 -10.08 -8.27
C ILE A 307 25.46 -9.41 -8.04
N LYS A 308 26.54 -10.17 -8.13
CA LYS A 308 27.91 -9.66 -7.98
C LYS A 308 28.57 -9.60 -9.35
N ILE A 309 29.00 -8.41 -9.73
CA ILE A 309 29.68 -8.15 -10.98
C ILE A 309 31.13 -7.82 -10.68
N GLN A 310 32.06 -8.65 -11.17
CA GLN A 310 33.51 -8.42 -11.04
C GLN A 310 34.10 -8.06 -12.39
N SER A 311 34.88 -6.97 -12.45
CA SER A 311 35.53 -6.55 -13.69
C SER A 311 36.82 -5.82 -13.41
N SER A 312 37.90 -6.33 -13.96
CA SER A 312 39.18 -5.62 -13.98
C SER A 312 39.12 -4.29 -14.76
N ARG A 313 38.14 -4.17 -15.67
CA ARG A 313 37.90 -2.93 -16.42
C ARG A 313 37.28 -1.83 -15.58
N MET A 314 36.80 -2.13 -14.36
CA MET A 314 36.26 -1.15 -13.43
C MET A 314 37.35 -0.26 -12.82
N LEU A 315 38.54 -0.81 -12.63
CA LEU A 315 39.66 -0.07 -12.10
C LEU A 315 40.03 1.07 -13.05
N LEU A 316 40.00 2.32 -12.53
CA LEU A 316 40.29 3.54 -13.28
C LEU A 316 39.38 3.83 -14.47
N ALA A 317 38.22 3.13 -14.59
CA ALA A 317 37.27 3.32 -15.68
C ALA A 317 36.14 4.26 -15.30
N TYR A 318 35.93 5.31 -16.08
CA TYR A 318 34.79 6.18 -15.95
C TYR A 318 33.55 5.54 -16.60
N GLY A 319 32.37 5.66 -15.94
CA GLY A 319 31.09 5.27 -16.50
C GLY A 319 30.74 3.78 -16.42
N PHE A 320 31.49 2.96 -15.67
CA PHE A 320 31.15 1.54 -15.48
C PHE A 320 29.79 1.38 -14.80
N LEU A 321 29.56 2.07 -13.68
CA LEU A 321 28.29 2.03 -12.97
C LEU A 321 27.11 2.48 -13.84
N ARG A 322 27.30 3.49 -14.68
CA ARG A 322 26.28 3.92 -15.63
C ARG A 322 25.83 2.77 -16.53
N LYS A 323 26.79 2.02 -17.12
CA LYS A 323 26.46 0.87 -17.97
C LYS A 323 25.72 -0.23 -17.22
N VAL A 324 26.09 -0.48 -15.96
CA VAL A 324 25.36 -1.43 -15.11
C VAL A 324 23.91 -0.98 -14.91
N PHE A 325 23.69 0.28 -14.50
CA PHE A 325 22.33 0.79 -14.29
C PHE A 325 21.51 0.86 -15.57
N GLU A 326 22.09 1.17 -16.73
CA GLU A 326 21.41 1.16 -18.03
C GLU A 326 20.83 -0.22 -18.38
N VAL A 327 21.47 -1.32 -17.95
CA VAL A 327 20.91 -2.68 -18.11
C VAL A 327 19.65 -2.84 -17.27
N PHE A 328 19.69 -2.48 -15.99
CA PHE A 328 18.52 -2.59 -15.11
C PHE A 328 17.36 -1.68 -15.54
N GLU A 329 17.67 -0.48 -16.01
CA GLU A 329 16.67 0.45 -16.59
C GLU A 329 15.98 -0.16 -17.79
N ARG A 330 16.75 -0.71 -18.75
CA ARG A 330 16.23 -1.34 -19.97
C ARG A 330 15.26 -2.47 -19.67
N TYR A 331 15.55 -3.28 -18.66
CA TYR A 331 14.70 -4.37 -18.23
C TYR A 331 13.71 -3.99 -17.12
N LYS A 332 13.60 -2.69 -16.81
CA LYS A 332 12.67 -2.14 -15.81
C LYS A 332 12.73 -2.87 -14.47
N THR A 333 13.94 -3.22 -14.04
CA THR A 333 14.19 -4.00 -12.82
C THR A 333 14.75 -3.08 -11.73
N PRO A 334 14.00 -2.82 -10.64
CA PRO A 334 14.47 -1.99 -9.54
C PRO A 334 15.59 -2.69 -8.75
N ILE A 335 16.49 -1.89 -8.20
CA ILE A 335 17.59 -2.34 -7.36
C ILE A 335 17.29 -1.95 -5.92
N ASP A 336 17.39 -2.89 -4.96
CA ASP A 336 17.12 -2.62 -3.55
C ASP A 336 18.36 -2.12 -2.80
N MET A 337 19.46 -2.85 -2.87
CA MET A 337 20.73 -2.51 -2.24
C MET A 337 21.87 -2.50 -3.26
N ILE A 338 22.85 -1.66 -3.04
CA ILE A 338 24.09 -1.66 -3.82
C ILE A 338 25.29 -1.42 -2.90
N THR A 339 26.34 -2.19 -3.13
CA THR A 339 27.66 -1.93 -2.55
C THR A 339 28.71 -2.02 -3.64
N THR A 340 29.74 -1.18 -3.57
CA THR A 340 30.79 -1.12 -4.58
C THR A 340 32.15 -1.21 -3.95
N SER A 341 33.11 -1.80 -4.69
CA SER A 341 34.54 -1.73 -4.45
C SER A 341 35.24 -1.25 -5.72
N GLU A 342 36.57 -1.18 -5.71
CA GLU A 342 37.34 -0.79 -6.90
C GLU A 342 37.21 -1.77 -8.08
N VAL A 343 36.84 -3.03 -7.82
CA VAL A 343 36.86 -4.10 -8.84
C VAL A 343 35.53 -4.88 -8.91
N ALA A 344 34.57 -4.54 -8.07
CA ALA A 344 33.29 -5.26 -8.01
C ALA A 344 32.12 -4.35 -7.64
N VAL A 345 30.95 -4.66 -8.18
CA VAL A 345 29.64 -4.13 -7.78
C VAL A 345 28.79 -5.29 -7.33
N SER A 346 28.23 -5.21 -6.14
CA SER A 346 27.21 -6.13 -5.66
C SER A 346 25.90 -5.36 -5.49
N LEU A 347 24.82 -5.90 -6.06
CA LEU A 347 23.50 -5.30 -5.97
C LEU A 347 22.44 -6.39 -5.73
N THR A 348 21.26 -5.99 -5.29
CA THR A 348 20.17 -6.91 -5.01
C THR A 348 18.91 -6.52 -5.78
N VAL A 349 18.15 -7.54 -6.16
CA VAL A 349 16.83 -7.41 -6.81
C VAL A 349 15.84 -8.37 -6.16
N ASP A 350 14.57 -7.96 -6.09
CA ASP A 350 13.44 -8.80 -5.66
C ASP A 350 12.59 -9.27 -6.86
N PHE A 351 12.77 -8.65 -8.04
CA PHE A 351 12.07 -8.98 -9.26
C PHE A 351 13.00 -9.70 -10.23
N THR A 352 12.68 -10.95 -10.57
CA THR A 352 13.58 -11.85 -11.31
C THR A 352 13.10 -12.25 -12.70
N ASP A 353 11.98 -11.72 -13.20
CA ASP A 353 11.40 -12.10 -14.50
C ASP A 353 12.36 -11.91 -15.69
N ASN A 354 13.21 -10.88 -15.61
CA ASN A 354 14.20 -10.59 -16.65
C ASN A 354 15.65 -10.93 -16.23
N LEU A 355 15.83 -11.65 -15.11
CA LEU A 355 17.15 -11.86 -14.52
C LEU A 355 18.14 -12.51 -15.49
N ASP A 356 17.72 -13.51 -16.25
CA ASP A 356 18.61 -14.21 -17.17
C ASP A 356 19.12 -13.30 -18.29
N LYS A 357 18.26 -12.42 -18.82
CA LYS A 357 18.66 -11.40 -19.83
C LYS A 357 19.62 -10.35 -19.25
N ILE A 358 19.33 -9.92 -18.02
CA ILE A 358 20.20 -8.98 -17.29
C ILE A 358 21.60 -9.60 -17.10
N VAL A 359 21.67 -10.85 -16.65
CA VAL A 359 22.93 -11.56 -16.44
C VAL A 359 23.71 -11.75 -17.75
N GLU A 360 23.02 -12.13 -18.83
CA GLU A 360 23.64 -12.28 -20.16
C GLU A 360 24.30 -10.96 -20.60
N GLU A 361 23.61 -9.85 -20.46
CA GLU A 361 24.13 -8.54 -20.86
C GLU A 361 25.27 -8.08 -19.94
N LEU A 362 25.16 -8.27 -18.61
CA LEU A 362 26.20 -7.93 -17.65
C LEU A 362 27.48 -8.73 -17.85
N ASN A 363 27.39 -10.00 -18.28
CA ASN A 363 28.54 -10.83 -18.61
C ASN A 363 29.41 -10.27 -19.76
N SER A 364 28.86 -9.33 -20.55
CA SER A 364 29.66 -8.65 -21.61
C SER A 364 30.72 -7.71 -21.05
N PHE A 365 30.60 -7.24 -19.79
CA PHE A 365 31.54 -6.31 -19.15
C PHE A 365 32.24 -6.85 -17.90
N GLY A 366 31.87 -8.01 -17.40
CA GLY A 366 32.48 -8.62 -16.23
C GLY A 366 32.02 -10.04 -15.99
N SER A 367 32.57 -10.72 -15.02
CA SER A 367 32.04 -11.99 -14.54
C SER A 367 30.88 -11.71 -13.57
N VAL A 368 29.77 -12.44 -13.74
CA VAL A 368 28.55 -12.29 -12.94
C VAL A 368 28.34 -13.54 -12.08
N GLU A 369 28.23 -13.34 -10.78
CA GLU A 369 27.85 -14.38 -9.82
C GLU A 369 26.47 -14.07 -9.26
N LEU A 370 25.61 -15.08 -9.12
CA LEU A 370 24.28 -14.97 -8.52
C LEU A 370 24.23 -15.70 -7.18
N ASP A 371 23.76 -15.02 -6.16
CA ASP A 371 23.47 -15.61 -4.85
C ASP A 371 21.95 -15.46 -4.59
N ARG A 372 21.22 -16.56 -4.82
CA ARG A 372 19.76 -16.61 -4.69
C ARG A 372 19.38 -16.97 -3.25
N ASN A 373 18.07 -16.92 -2.95
CA ASN A 373 17.52 -17.26 -1.63
C ASN A 373 18.11 -16.40 -0.51
N GLN A 374 18.16 -15.09 -0.75
CA GLN A 374 18.64 -14.12 0.22
C GLN A 374 17.46 -13.34 0.85
N THR A 375 17.71 -12.80 2.03
CA THR A 375 16.79 -11.92 2.76
C THR A 375 17.51 -10.64 3.14
N ILE A 376 16.89 -9.49 2.85
CA ILE A 376 17.34 -8.21 3.39
C ILE A 376 16.70 -8.04 4.77
N ILE A 377 17.51 -7.83 5.81
CA ILE A 377 17.08 -7.40 7.13
C ILE A 377 17.36 -5.92 7.26
N CYS A 378 16.34 -5.13 7.52
CA CYS A 378 16.43 -3.69 7.70
C CYS A 378 16.19 -3.33 9.17
N VAL A 379 17.19 -2.76 9.80
CA VAL A 379 17.06 -2.16 11.14
C VAL A 379 16.73 -0.70 10.95
N VAL A 380 15.56 -0.27 11.43
CA VAL A 380 15.03 1.09 11.24
C VAL A 380 15.10 1.89 12.53
N GLY A 381 15.52 3.13 12.41
CA GLY A 381 15.61 4.10 13.49
C GLY A 381 16.26 5.38 13.04
N ASP A 382 16.59 6.26 13.97
CA ASP A 382 17.34 7.49 13.67
C ASP A 382 18.84 7.26 13.91
N PHE A 383 19.59 7.10 12.83
CA PHE A 383 21.04 6.87 12.80
C PHE A 383 21.83 8.10 12.36
N GLY A 384 21.34 9.30 12.60
CA GLY A 384 21.99 10.55 12.17
C GLY A 384 23.50 10.58 12.45
N ALA A 385 24.25 11.30 11.63
CA ALA A 385 25.72 11.26 11.55
C ALA A 385 26.47 11.52 12.88
N GLU A 386 25.82 12.16 13.84
CA GLU A 386 26.42 12.47 15.15
C GLU A 386 26.24 11.36 16.20
N LYS A 387 25.61 10.24 15.84
CA LYS A 387 25.29 9.16 16.79
C LYS A 387 26.24 7.98 16.63
N HIS A 388 26.74 7.48 17.76
CA HIS A 388 27.77 6.46 17.80
C HIS A 388 27.25 5.11 18.25
N GLY A 389 27.86 4.03 17.79
CA GLY A 389 27.68 2.69 18.32
C GLY A 389 26.54 1.87 17.75
N TYR A 390 25.63 2.44 16.94
CA TYR A 390 24.48 1.70 16.40
C TYR A 390 24.88 0.58 15.45
N ALA A 391 25.77 0.87 14.48
CA ALA A 391 26.26 -0.14 13.56
C ALA A 391 26.98 -1.27 14.33
N ALA A 392 27.82 -0.92 15.32
CA ALA A 392 28.49 -1.89 16.15
C ALA A 392 27.50 -2.76 16.94
N LYS A 393 26.45 -2.15 17.53
CA LYS A 393 25.39 -2.88 18.26
C LYS A 393 24.64 -3.85 17.35
N VAL A 394 24.28 -3.42 16.14
CA VAL A 394 23.58 -4.24 15.15
C VAL A 394 24.45 -5.43 14.73
N LEU A 395 25.70 -5.19 14.35
CA LEU A 395 26.62 -6.24 13.88
C LEU A 395 27.03 -7.21 15.01
N ASP A 396 27.25 -6.73 16.23
CA ASP A 396 27.55 -7.61 17.38
C ASP A 396 26.36 -8.53 17.71
N SER A 397 25.13 -8.06 17.48
CA SER A 397 23.92 -8.87 17.69
C SER A 397 23.85 -10.12 16.82
N ILE A 398 24.43 -10.08 15.62
CA ILE A 398 24.40 -11.15 14.62
C ILE A 398 25.78 -11.67 14.23
N LYS A 399 26.80 -11.48 15.07
CA LYS A 399 28.20 -11.88 14.77
C LYS A 399 28.40 -13.36 14.44
N HIS A 400 27.45 -14.20 14.79
CA HIS A 400 27.42 -15.65 14.51
C HIS A 400 26.71 -15.99 13.18
N ILE A 401 26.17 -15.01 12.49
CA ILE A 401 25.44 -15.17 11.21
C ILE A 401 26.29 -14.60 10.08
N PRO A 402 26.49 -15.35 8.99
CA PRO A 402 27.19 -14.84 7.81
C PRO A 402 26.42 -13.70 7.14
N VAL A 403 26.99 -12.48 7.15
CA VAL A 403 26.42 -11.32 6.45
C VAL A 403 27.08 -11.18 5.08
N ARG A 404 26.30 -11.13 4.02
CA ARG A 404 26.74 -11.04 2.61
C ARG A 404 27.00 -9.61 2.17
N MET A 405 26.09 -8.70 2.54
CA MET A 405 26.19 -7.27 2.20
C MET A 405 25.71 -6.44 3.39
N ILE A 406 26.25 -5.23 3.50
CA ILE A 406 25.83 -4.24 4.49
C ILE A 406 25.64 -2.92 3.74
N SER A 407 24.48 -2.28 3.90
CA SER A 407 24.22 -0.91 3.45
C SER A 407 23.97 -0.03 4.67
N TYR A 408 24.84 0.96 4.87
CA TYR A 408 24.76 1.94 5.93
C TYR A 408 25.27 3.28 5.44
N GLY A 409 24.56 4.36 5.77
CA GLY A 409 24.93 5.73 5.39
C GLY A 409 24.29 6.22 4.09
N GLY A 410 23.54 5.39 3.36
CA GLY A 410 22.72 5.82 2.22
C GLY A 410 21.41 6.50 2.67
N SER A 411 20.89 6.07 3.83
CA SER A 411 19.79 6.71 4.55
C SER A 411 20.21 6.97 6.00
N ALA A 412 19.69 8.01 6.60
CA ALA A 412 19.86 8.28 8.03
C ALA A 412 18.96 7.40 8.90
N TYR A 413 18.08 6.61 8.31
CA TYR A 413 17.00 5.91 9.01
C TYR A 413 17.09 4.40 8.95
N ASN A 414 18.07 3.82 8.21
CA ASN A 414 18.22 2.39 8.14
C ASN A 414 19.68 1.89 8.21
N ILE A 415 19.80 0.63 8.66
CA ILE A 415 20.97 -0.22 8.45
C ILE A 415 20.43 -1.50 7.83
N SER A 416 20.82 -1.80 6.58
CA SER A 416 20.34 -2.98 5.86
C SER A 416 21.45 -4.04 5.75
N LEU A 417 21.08 -5.28 6.02
CA LEU A 417 21.96 -6.44 6.04
C LEU A 417 21.40 -7.50 5.10
N LEU A 418 22.23 -8.09 4.27
CA LEU A 418 21.85 -9.23 3.42
C LEU A 418 22.38 -10.52 4.06
N VAL A 419 21.46 -11.44 4.34
CA VAL A 419 21.75 -12.75 4.92
C VAL A 419 21.09 -13.85 4.08
N ASN A 420 21.51 -15.11 4.27
CA ASN A 420 20.80 -16.24 3.71
C ASN A 420 19.39 -16.33 4.33
N THR A 421 18.38 -16.69 3.54
CA THR A 421 16.99 -16.80 4.03
C THR A 421 16.86 -17.84 5.16
N ASP A 422 17.68 -18.88 5.17
CA ASP A 422 17.68 -19.89 6.24
C ASP A 422 18.10 -19.31 7.59
N ASP A 423 18.93 -18.26 7.59
CA ASP A 423 19.41 -17.58 8.80
C ASP A 423 18.46 -16.47 9.28
N LYS A 424 17.42 -16.12 8.52
CA LYS A 424 16.50 -14.99 8.78
C LYS A 424 15.89 -15.04 10.19
N VAL A 425 15.33 -16.17 10.57
CA VAL A 425 14.61 -16.30 11.86
C VAL A 425 15.53 -16.08 13.04
N GLU A 426 16.74 -16.66 12.96
CA GLU A 426 17.77 -16.49 13.99
C GLU A 426 18.26 -15.06 14.05
N ALA A 427 18.49 -14.43 12.89
CA ALA A 427 18.90 -13.03 12.81
C ALA A 427 17.86 -12.09 13.43
N LEU A 428 16.57 -12.24 13.08
CA LEU A 428 15.49 -11.42 13.64
C LEU A 428 15.37 -11.54 15.14
N ARG A 429 15.50 -12.76 15.69
CA ARG A 429 15.47 -13.02 17.14
C ARG A 429 16.68 -12.43 17.86
N SER A 430 17.87 -12.67 17.33
CA SER A 430 19.13 -12.16 17.91
C SER A 430 19.19 -10.63 17.94
N LEU A 431 18.76 -9.99 16.86
CA LEU A 431 18.63 -8.53 16.79
C LEU A 431 17.57 -8.02 17.79
N HIS A 432 16.41 -8.70 17.89
CA HIS A 432 15.33 -8.27 18.78
C HIS A 432 15.79 -8.30 20.24
N ASN A 433 16.30 -9.43 20.70
CA ASN A 433 16.73 -9.62 22.07
C ASN A 433 17.83 -8.62 22.47
N ARG A 434 18.78 -8.35 21.57
CA ARG A 434 19.90 -7.45 21.88
C ARG A 434 19.54 -5.95 21.80
N ILE A 435 18.53 -5.61 21.01
CA ILE A 435 18.17 -4.21 20.74
C ILE A 435 17.03 -3.77 21.66
N PHE A 436 16.04 -4.62 21.91
CA PHE A 436 14.78 -4.25 22.57
C PHE A 436 14.57 -4.89 23.95
N GLU A 437 15.34 -5.93 24.32
CA GLU A 437 15.39 -6.53 25.63
C GLU A 437 16.70 -6.20 26.37
#